data_d1e4a33369403c7d8f0578506527698d
#
_entry.id   d1e4a33369403c7d8f0578506527698d
#
_cell.length_a   1.000
_cell.length_b   1.000
_cell.length_c   1.000
_cell.angle_alpha   90.00
_cell.angle_beta   90.00
_cell.angle_gamma   90.00
#
_symmetry.space_group_name_H-M   'P 1'
#
loop_
_entity.id
_entity.type
_entity.pdbx_description
1 polymer ?
#
loop_
_entity_poly.entity_id
_entity_poly.type
_entity_poly.pdbx_seq_one_letter_code
_entity_poly.pdbx_strand_id
1 'polypeptide(L)'
;TRVISGQMANMTIFSALVDFLNRTDRRREPRRIPLVMNNHIGKGGHLSSQPMGALRDYVAKDPVTEKYSVINFPVLQDNPYRIDLGETANLLDRFDPELIILGKSMILHPEPVAEIRKMLDTKSTRPVIMYDMAHVLGLIGPHFQDPFAEGADIITGSTHKTFYGSQRGVIGAAYEEGAPEFELWKAIERRAFPGAVSNHHLGTLLGLLMAALEMNAFKETYQPQVVANAKAFAKALADEGLEVQGDPEVGYTETHQVVVVVGYAQGCAVAQELEESNIIVNFQAIPSDESFTSSSGLRMGVAEMTRFGMKEDDFVEFAAIFNEAVHGRNVGDEVARFREGFQTMHFCFDADYPEYLNSLSGLNLV
;
A
#
# COMPACT_ATOMS: atom_id res chain seq x y z
N THR A 1 -0.77 5.28 -16.06
CA THR A 1 -0.82 6.51 -15.23
C THR A 1 -2.00 7.46 -15.51
N ARG A 2 -3.01 7.05 -16.30
CA ARG A 2 -4.20 7.89 -16.56
C ARG A 2 -5.15 7.96 -15.37
N VAL A 3 -5.29 6.87 -14.62
CA VAL A 3 -6.13 6.78 -13.43
C VAL A 3 -5.63 7.73 -12.33
N ILE A 4 -6.57 8.32 -11.58
CA ILE A 4 -6.27 9.38 -10.61
C ILE A 4 -6.12 8.91 -9.17
N SER A 5 -6.21 7.61 -8.92
CA SER A 5 -5.96 7.02 -7.59
C SER A 5 -5.67 5.53 -7.72
N GLY A 6 -5.08 4.92 -6.68
CA GLY A 6 -4.90 3.47 -6.59
C GLY A 6 -6.23 2.72 -6.58
N GLN A 7 -7.25 3.27 -5.90
CA GLN A 7 -8.59 2.69 -5.94
C GLN A 7 -9.14 2.62 -7.37
N MET A 8 -9.01 3.69 -8.15
CA MET A 8 -9.44 3.72 -9.55
C MET A 8 -8.61 2.75 -10.41
N ALA A 9 -7.32 2.57 -10.10
CA ALA A 9 -6.49 1.56 -10.74
C ALA A 9 -7.06 0.16 -10.52
N ASN A 10 -7.40 -0.20 -9.27
CA ASN A 10 -7.99 -1.49 -8.94
C ASN A 10 -9.36 -1.68 -9.62
N MET A 11 -10.25 -0.69 -9.57
CA MET A 11 -11.54 -0.73 -10.30
C MET A 11 -11.35 -0.96 -11.80
N THR A 12 -10.36 -0.32 -12.39
CA THR A 12 -10.01 -0.48 -13.82
C THR A 12 -9.62 -1.93 -14.13
N ILE A 13 -8.79 -2.54 -13.29
CA ILE A 13 -8.39 -3.95 -13.44
C ILE A 13 -9.60 -4.87 -13.31
N PHE A 14 -10.41 -4.70 -12.25
CA PHE A 14 -11.58 -5.56 -12.03
C PHE A 14 -12.59 -5.48 -13.17
N SER A 15 -12.89 -4.28 -13.67
CA SER A 15 -13.79 -4.10 -14.81
C SER A 15 -13.20 -4.67 -16.10
N ALA A 16 -11.91 -4.52 -16.33
CA ALA A 16 -11.22 -5.08 -17.49
C ALA A 16 -11.19 -6.61 -17.47
N LEU A 17 -10.99 -7.20 -16.29
CA LEU A 17 -11.04 -8.65 -16.13
C LEU A 17 -12.44 -9.21 -16.41
N VAL A 18 -13.49 -8.54 -15.96
CA VAL A 18 -14.87 -8.89 -16.32
C VAL A 18 -15.07 -8.86 -17.83
N ASP A 19 -14.60 -7.82 -18.52
CA ASP A 19 -14.66 -7.78 -19.99
C ASP A 19 -13.89 -8.92 -20.64
N PHE A 20 -12.69 -9.18 -20.15
CA PHE A 20 -11.83 -10.24 -20.68
C PHE A 20 -12.46 -11.63 -20.53
N LEU A 21 -13.04 -11.93 -19.36
CA LEU A 21 -13.74 -13.21 -19.10
C LEU A 21 -14.98 -13.40 -19.96
N ASN A 22 -15.61 -12.32 -20.41
CA ASN A 22 -16.80 -12.35 -21.24
C ASN A 22 -16.54 -12.08 -22.73
N ARG A 23 -15.27 -12.00 -23.17
CA ARG A 23 -14.91 -11.60 -24.55
C ARG A 23 -15.43 -12.56 -25.64
N THR A 24 -15.57 -13.84 -25.34
CA THR A 24 -16.02 -14.87 -26.27
C THR A 24 -17.51 -15.22 -26.12
N ASP A 25 -18.12 -14.86 -25.00
CA ASP A 25 -19.54 -15.17 -24.69
C ASP A 25 -20.26 -13.87 -24.26
N ARG A 26 -20.76 -13.13 -25.26
CA ARG A 26 -21.47 -11.86 -25.05
C ARG A 26 -22.85 -12.11 -24.50
N ARG A 27 -22.95 -12.24 -23.20
CA ARG A 27 -24.23 -12.34 -22.48
C ARG A 27 -24.86 -10.95 -22.31
N ARG A 28 -26.17 -10.95 -22.09
CA ARG A 28 -26.92 -9.75 -21.75
C ARG A 28 -26.43 -9.15 -20.42
N GLU A 29 -26.09 -10.03 -19.46
CA GLU A 29 -25.42 -9.68 -18.21
C GLU A 29 -24.07 -10.40 -18.15
N PRO A 30 -22.96 -9.64 -18.14
CA PRO A 30 -21.62 -10.24 -18.04
C PRO A 30 -21.47 -11.04 -16.75
N ARG A 31 -20.79 -12.18 -16.85
CA ARG A 31 -20.38 -12.95 -15.66
C ARG A 31 -19.38 -12.13 -14.86
N ARG A 32 -19.61 -12.06 -13.55
CA ARG A 32 -18.65 -11.49 -12.60
C ARG A 32 -17.44 -12.41 -12.46
N ILE A 33 -16.37 -11.91 -11.84
CA ILE A 33 -15.20 -12.72 -11.48
C ILE A 33 -15.66 -13.86 -10.56
N PRO A 34 -15.50 -15.13 -10.95
CA PRO A 34 -16.11 -16.26 -10.24
C PRO A 34 -15.59 -16.42 -8.82
N LEU A 35 -14.28 -16.25 -8.61
CA LEU A 35 -13.63 -16.38 -7.30
C LEU A 35 -12.40 -15.49 -7.23
N VAL A 36 -12.26 -14.76 -6.13
CA VAL A 36 -11.10 -13.93 -5.81
C VAL A 36 -10.44 -14.43 -4.54
N MET A 37 -9.11 -14.46 -4.52
CA MET A 37 -8.32 -14.66 -3.30
C MET A 37 -7.59 -13.37 -2.95
N ASN A 38 -7.69 -12.91 -1.68
CA ASN A 38 -7.07 -11.66 -1.25
C ASN A 38 -6.65 -11.69 0.23
N ASN A 39 -5.92 -10.66 0.68
CA ASN A 39 -5.63 -10.46 2.10
C ASN A 39 -6.90 -10.00 2.85
N HIS A 40 -7.19 -10.62 4.00
CA HIS A 40 -8.34 -10.25 4.83
C HIS A 40 -8.19 -8.83 5.39
N ILE A 41 -9.26 -8.04 5.38
CA ILE A 41 -9.24 -6.66 5.85
C ILE A 41 -8.77 -6.53 7.31
N GLY A 42 -9.25 -7.39 8.21
CA GLY A 42 -8.85 -7.43 9.62
C GLY A 42 -7.42 -7.95 9.84
N LYS A 43 -6.73 -8.45 8.81
CA LYS A 43 -5.33 -8.84 8.84
C LYS A 43 -4.45 -7.90 8.02
N GLY A 44 -4.90 -6.65 7.91
CA GLY A 44 -4.19 -5.58 7.22
C GLY A 44 -4.44 -5.49 5.72
N GLY A 45 -5.34 -6.27 5.15
CA GLY A 45 -5.67 -6.23 3.72
C GLY A 45 -6.10 -4.83 3.25
N HIS A 46 -5.79 -4.49 2.00
CA HIS A 46 -6.15 -3.19 1.44
C HIS A 46 -7.66 -3.11 1.18
N LEU A 47 -8.30 -2.01 1.60
CA LEU A 47 -9.74 -1.80 1.47
C LEU A 47 -10.21 -1.89 0.02
N SER A 48 -9.44 -1.37 -0.94
CA SER A 48 -9.81 -1.35 -2.35
C SER A 48 -9.90 -2.76 -2.97
N SER A 49 -9.26 -3.76 -2.38
CA SER A 49 -9.34 -5.17 -2.81
C SER A 49 -10.47 -5.96 -2.13
N GLN A 50 -11.34 -5.30 -1.37
CA GLN A 50 -12.43 -5.93 -0.63
C GLN A 50 -13.79 -5.72 -1.29
N PRO A 51 -14.76 -6.62 -1.00
CA PRO A 51 -16.15 -6.40 -1.42
C PRO A 51 -16.83 -5.17 -0.79
N MET A 52 -16.31 -4.65 0.31
CA MET A 52 -16.76 -3.39 0.88
C MET A 52 -16.14 -2.17 0.19
N GLY A 53 -15.12 -2.39 -0.64
CA GLY A 53 -14.43 -1.38 -1.44
C GLY A 53 -14.65 -1.54 -2.95
N ALA A 54 -13.56 -1.44 -3.73
CA ALA A 54 -13.63 -1.42 -5.20
C ALA A 54 -14.04 -2.76 -5.84
N LEU A 55 -13.86 -3.89 -5.15
CA LEU A 55 -14.16 -5.22 -5.69
C LEU A 55 -15.68 -5.52 -5.74
N ARG A 56 -16.51 -4.77 -5.02
CA ARG A 56 -17.92 -5.02 -4.77
C ARG A 56 -18.74 -5.44 -6.00
N ASP A 57 -18.61 -4.68 -7.08
CA ASP A 57 -19.44 -4.82 -8.26
C ASP A 57 -18.87 -5.77 -9.30
N TYR A 58 -17.71 -6.34 -9.04
CA TYR A 58 -16.95 -7.14 -10.01
C TYR A 58 -16.84 -8.62 -9.65
N VAL A 59 -16.94 -8.98 -8.38
CA VAL A 59 -16.89 -10.36 -7.90
C VAL A 59 -18.29 -10.96 -7.80
N ALA A 60 -18.39 -12.26 -8.10
CA ALA A 60 -19.65 -12.99 -8.00
C ALA A 60 -20.16 -13.06 -6.55
N LYS A 61 -21.45 -13.28 -6.43
CA LYS A 61 -22.13 -13.60 -5.16
C LYS A 61 -22.81 -14.94 -5.26
N ASP A 62 -22.81 -15.66 -4.18
CA ASP A 62 -23.68 -16.81 -4.01
C ASP A 62 -25.15 -16.33 -4.01
N PRO A 63 -26.00 -16.88 -4.89
CA PRO A 63 -27.38 -16.38 -5.05
C PRO A 63 -28.31 -16.69 -3.86
N VAL A 64 -27.91 -17.61 -2.99
CA VAL A 64 -28.70 -18.02 -1.83
C VAL A 64 -28.26 -17.30 -0.56
N THR A 65 -26.97 -17.28 -0.32
CA THR A 65 -26.39 -16.69 0.90
C THR A 65 -26.02 -15.22 0.75
N GLU A 66 -26.02 -14.68 -0.47
CA GLU A 66 -25.55 -13.35 -0.86
C GLU A 66 -24.09 -13.06 -0.48
N LYS A 67 -23.34 -14.07 -0.06
CA LYS A 67 -21.92 -13.94 0.23
C LYS A 67 -21.11 -13.75 -1.04
N TYR A 68 -20.14 -12.85 -0.98
CA TYR A 68 -19.20 -12.67 -2.09
C TYR A 68 -18.28 -13.88 -2.23
N SER A 69 -17.99 -14.25 -3.47
CA SER A 69 -17.08 -15.35 -3.81
C SER A 69 -15.61 -14.89 -3.61
N VAL A 70 -15.25 -14.71 -2.34
CA VAL A 70 -13.91 -14.31 -1.91
C VAL A 70 -13.42 -15.29 -0.86
N ILE A 71 -12.20 -15.77 -1.04
CA ILE A 71 -11.42 -16.47 -0.02
C ILE A 71 -10.27 -15.58 0.42
N ASN A 72 -9.93 -15.66 1.71
CA ASN A 72 -8.83 -14.86 2.23
C ASN A 72 -7.58 -15.71 2.42
N PHE A 73 -6.41 -15.10 2.23
CA PHE A 73 -5.17 -15.73 2.63
C PHE A 73 -5.18 -16.03 4.13
N PRO A 74 -4.85 -17.26 4.53
CA PRO A 74 -4.55 -17.57 5.92
C PRO A 74 -3.25 -16.84 6.34
N VAL A 75 -3.14 -16.56 7.64
CA VAL A 75 -1.96 -15.90 8.20
C VAL A 75 -1.33 -16.76 9.28
N LEU A 76 -0.04 -16.58 9.53
CA LEU A 76 0.67 -17.26 10.60
C LEU A 76 0.09 -16.86 11.97
N GLN A 77 0.03 -17.79 12.91
CA GLN A 77 -0.51 -17.53 14.25
C GLN A 77 0.39 -16.63 15.09
N ASP A 78 1.69 -16.81 14.95
CA ASP A 78 2.74 -16.05 15.65
C ASP A 78 3.05 -14.70 14.98
N ASN A 79 2.78 -14.58 13.68
CA ASN A 79 2.92 -13.32 12.94
C ASN A 79 1.79 -13.14 11.93
N PRO A 80 0.64 -12.58 12.34
CA PRO A 80 -0.52 -12.41 11.47
C PRO A 80 -0.34 -11.39 10.33
N TYR A 81 0.82 -10.75 10.26
CA TYR A 81 1.21 -9.89 9.13
C TYR A 81 1.84 -10.68 7.98
N ARG A 82 2.16 -11.96 8.18
CA ARG A 82 2.67 -12.88 7.15
C ARG A 82 1.61 -13.88 6.71
N ILE A 83 1.58 -14.18 5.42
CA ILE A 83 0.71 -15.22 4.84
C ILE A 83 1.27 -16.59 5.23
N ASP A 84 0.37 -17.50 5.67
CA ASP A 84 0.69 -18.92 5.87
C ASP A 84 0.70 -19.63 4.50
N LEU A 85 1.89 -19.94 4.01
CA LEU A 85 2.08 -20.59 2.72
C LEU A 85 1.60 -22.05 2.70
N GLY A 86 1.69 -22.76 3.83
CA GLY A 86 1.22 -24.14 3.94
C GLY A 86 -0.29 -24.23 3.80
N GLU A 87 -1.01 -23.42 4.59
CA GLU A 87 -2.47 -23.37 4.46
C GLU A 87 -2.94 -22.71 3.16
N THR A 88 -2.16 -21.78 2.60
CA THR A 88 -2.44 -21.22 1.26
C THR A 88 -2.37 -22.29 0.18
N ALA A 89 -1.39 -23.19 0.20
CA ALA A 89 -1.30 -24.31 -0.73
C ALA A 89 -2.53 -25.23 -0.60
N ASN A 90 -2.96 -25.58 0.62
CA ASN A 90 -4.16 -26.36 0.87
C ASN A 90 -5.43 -25.70 0.32
N LEU A 91 -5.53 -24.37 0.41
CA LEU A 91 -6.67 -23.63 -0.18
C LEU A 91 -6.61 -23.66 -1.71
N LEU A 92 -5.43 -23.43 -2.29
CA LEU A 92 -5.25 -23.45 -3.74
C LEU A 92 -5.46 -24.86 -4.33
N ASP A 93 -5.29 -25.94 -3.57
CA ASP A 93 -5.64 -27.31 -4.02
C ASP A 93 -7.14 -27.56 -4.05
N ARG A 94 -7.92 -26.83 -3.28
CA ARG A 94 -9.38 -26.97 -3.16
C ARG A 94 -10.15 -25.98 -4.01
N PHE A 95 -9.55 -24.84 -4.33
CA PHE A 95 -10.20 -23.74 -5.01
C PHE A 95 -9.35 -23.24 -6.18
N ASP A 96 -10.01 -22.82 -7.23
CA ASP A 96 -9.41 -22.22 -8.42
C ASP A 96 -9.81 -20.73 -8.53
N PRO A 97 -9.12 -19.80 -7.84
CA PRO A 97 -9.41 -18.38 -7.98
C PRO A 97 -9.08 -17.90 -9.40
N GLU A 98 -9.88 -17.00 -9.94
CA GLU A 98 -9.61 -16.32 -11.21
C GLU A 98 -8.64 -15.17 -11.04
N LEU A 99 -8.68 -14.52 -9.86
CA LEU A 99 -7.85 -13.39 -9.49
C LEU A 99 -7.30 -13.58 -8.08
N ILE A 100 -5.99 -13.43 -7.95
CA ILE A 100 -5.28 -13.40 -6.67
C ILE A 100 -4.75 -11.98 -6.47
N ILE A 101 -5.13 -11.34 -5.35
CA ILE A 101 -4.72 -9.97 -5.04
C ILE A 101 -3.84 -10.00 -3.80
N LEU A 102 -2.58 -9.67 -3.98
CA LEU A 102 -1.61 -9.42 -2.93
C LEU A 102 -1.52 -7.92 -2.64
N GLY A 103 -1.11 -7.57 -1.44
CA GLY A 103 -0.97 -6.18 -1.00
C GLY A 103 -1.87 -5.82 0.16
N LYS A 104 -1.33 -5.03 1.08
CA LYS A 104 -1.94 -4.69 2.37
C LYS A 104 -1.87 -3.19 2.65
N SER A 105 -2.79 -2.70 3.47
CA SER A 105 -2.71 -1.36 4.09
C SER A 105 -1.74 -1.37 5.27
N MET A 106 -1.69 -2.47 6.04
CA MET A 106 -0.66 -2.74 7.03
C MET A 106 0.30 -3.78 6.46
N ILE A 107 1.37 -3.32 5.84
CA ILE A 107 2.36 -4.15 5.20
C ILE A 107 3.70 -3.99 5.92
N LEU A 108 4.02 -4.94 6.80
CA LEU A 108 5.27 -4.96 7.57
C LEU A 108 6.34 -5.82 6.91
N HIS A 109 5.93 -6.77 6.07
CA HIS A 109 6.83 -7.74 5.42
C HIS A 109 6.51 -7.84 3.93
N PRO A 110 7.46 -8.33 3.10
CA PRO A 110 7.20 -8.65 1.70
C PRO A 110 6.02 -9.63 1.53
N GLU A 111 5.23 -9.43 0.48
CA GLU A 111 4.20 -10.40 0.09
C GLU A 111 4.84 -11.56 -0.69
N PRO A 112 4.45 -12.82 -0.45
CA PRO A 112 5.12 -13.99 -1.03
C PRO A 112 4.68 -14.28 -2.48
N VAL A 113 4.95 -13.35 -3.38
CA VAL A 113 4.53 -13.41 -4.79
C VAL A 113 5.14 -14.61 -5.49
N ALA A 114 6.46 -14.81 -5.32
CA ALA A 114 7.21 -15.89 -6.00
C ALA A 114 6.75 -17.27 -5.54
N GLU A 115 6.52 -17.45 -4.24
CA GLU A 115 6.06 -18.72 -3.67
C GLU A 115 4.65 -19.06 -4.17
N ILE A 116 3.75 -18.08 -4.20
CA ILE A 116 2.39 -18.28 -4.71
C ILE A 116 2.42 -18.58 -6.20
N ARG A 117 3.23 -17.86 -7.00
CA ARG A 117 3.38 -18.15 -8.43
C ARG A 117 3.83 -19.59 -8.64
N LYS A 118 4.84 -20.04 -7.89
CA LYS A 118 5.35 -21.41 -7.97
C LYS A 118 4.28 -22.47 -7.63
N MET A 119 3.40 -22.21 -6.67
CA MET A 119 2.27 -23.10 -6.37
C MET A 119 1.31 -23.22 -7.55
N LEU A 120 1.12 -22.13 -8.29
CA LEU A 120 0.20 -22.06 -9.44
C LEU A 120 0.76 -22.67 -10.71
N ASP A 121 2.07 -22.76 -10.87
CA ASP A 121 2.72 -23.32 -12.07
C ASP A 121 2.38 -24.80 -12.28
N THR A 122 1.95 -25.49 -11.25
CA THR A 122 1.50 -26.90 -11.32
C THR A 122 0.01 -27.05 -11.67
N LYS A 123 -0.73 -25.95 -11.74
CA LYS A 123 -2.18 -25.95 -12.00
C LYS A 123 -2.50 -25.89 -13.48
N SER A 124 -3.63 -26.48 -13.87
CA SER A 124 -4.17 -26.39 -15.24
C SER A 124 -4.77 -25.02 -15.56
N THR A 125 -5.17 -24.28 -14.54
CA THR A 125 -5.66 -22.90 -14.62
C THR A 125 -4.57 -21.94 -14.18
N ARG A 126 -4.43 -20.82 -14.88
CA ARG A 126 -3.48 -19.76 -14.50
C ARG A 126 -4.24 -18.53 -14.07
N PRO A 127 -4.48 -18.36 -12.76
CA PRO A 127 -5.09 -17.14 -12.25
C PRO A 127 -4.19 -15.93 -12.48
N VAL A 128 -4.81 -14.75 -12.59
CA VAL A 128 -4.08 -13.48 -12.63
C VAL A 128 -3.58 -13.17 -11.22
N ILE A 129 -2.28 -13.00 -11.06
CA ILE A 129 -1.70 -12.43 -9.83
C ILE A 129 -1.57 -10.93 -10.00
N MET A 130 -2.30 -10.19 -9.17
CA MET A 130 -2.25 -8.75 -9.07
C MET A 130 -1.57 -8.35 -7.76
N TYR A 131 -0.55 -7.50 -7.82
CA TYR A 131 0.03 -6.90 -6.63
C TYR A 131 -0.40 -5.43 -6.50
N ASP A 132 -1.24 -5.16 -5.49
CA ASP A 132 -1.61 -3.81 -5.08
C ASP A 132 -0.53 -3.25 -4.15
N MET A 133 0.40 -2.52 -4.73
CA MET A 133 1.53 -1.91 -4.03
C MET A 133 1.25 -0.47 -3.58
N ALA A 134 -0.02 -0.10 -3.38
CA ALA A 134 -0.41 1.27 -3.04
C ALA A 134 0.33 1.84 -1.82
N HIS A 135 0.65 1.02 -0.84
CA HIS A 135 1.36 1.42 0.37
C HIS A 135 2.88 1.32 0.29
N VAL A 136 3.43 0.59 -0.69
CA VAL A 136 4.88 0.34 -0.82
C VAL A 136 5.46 0.74 -2.16
N LEU A 137 4.70 1.44 -3.02
CA LEU A 137 5.16 1.83 -4.36
C LEU A 137 6.52 2.53 -4.34
N GLY A 138 6.80 3.37 -3.35
CA GLY A 138 8.08 4.06 -3.20
C GLY A 138 9.24 3.20 -2.69
N LEU A 139 8.97 1.94 -2.32
CA LEU A 139 10.00 0.97 -1.91
C LEU A 139 10.24 -0.11 -2.96
N ILE A 140 9.36 -0.24 -3.96
CA ILE A 140 9.50 -1.25 -5.02
C ILE A 140 10.81 -1.04 -5.77
N GLY A 141 11.53 -2.14 -5.96
CA GLY A 141 12.83 -2.16 -6.60
C GLY A 141 13.86 -2.99 -5.81
N PRO A 142 15.15 -2.77 -6.04
CA PRO A 142 16.20 -3.68 -5.56
C PRO A 142 16.32 -3.79 -4.04
N HIS A 143 15.73 -2.85 -3.30
CA HIS A 143 15.84 -2.78 -1.83
C HIS A 143 14.63 -3.33 -1.09
N PHE A 144 13.57 -3.76 -1.80
CA PHE A 144 12.39 -4.36 -1.17
C PHE A 144 11.85 -5.53 -1.98
N GLN A 145 11.05 -5.31 -3.03
CA GLN A 145 10.48 -6.34 -3.89
C GLN A 145 10.48 -5.91 -5.36
N ASP A 146 10.59 -6.87 -6.26
CA ASP A 146 10.30 -6.71 -7.68
C ASP A 146 9.13 -7.64 -8.07
N PRO A 147 7.88 -7.17 -7.96
CA PRO A 147 6.71 -8.01 -8.18
C PRO A 147 6.67 -8.69 -9.56
N PHE A 148 7.18 -8.04 -10.61
CA PHE A 148 7.21 -8.65 -11.94
C PHE A 148 8.26 -9.76 -12.04
N ALA A 149 9.45 -9.56 -11.49
CA ALA A 149 10.47 -10.60 -11.42
C ALA A 149 10.03 -11.78 -10.54
N GLU A 150 9.20 -11.52 -9.54
CA GLU A 150 8.60 -12.52 -8.66
C GLU A 150 7.39 -13.23 -9.27
N GLY A 151 6.87 -12.77 -10.42
CA GLY A 151 5.82 -13.43 -11.17
C GLY A 151 4.41 -12.84 -11.05
N ALA A 152 4.27 -11.61 -10.58
CA ALA A 152 3.01 -10.89 -10.69
C ALA A 152 2.69 -10.57 -12.15
N ASP A 153 1.45 -10.74 -12.56
CA ASP A 153 0.98 -10.42 -13.92
C ASP A 153 0.65 -8.93 -14.04
N ILE A 154 0.09 -8.35 -12.99
CA ILE A 154 -0.39 -6.97 -12.94
C ILE A 154 0.05 -6.32 -11.63
N ILE A 155 0.43 -5.05 -11.72
CA ILE A 155 0.67 -4.21 -10.54
C ILE A 155 -0.25 -3.00 -10.56
N THR A 156 -0.68 -2.57 -9.39
CA THR A 156 -1.36 -1.28 -9.18
C THR A 156 -0.73 -0.53 -8.01
N GLY A 157 -0.88 0.78 -7.98
CA GLY A 157 -0.31 1.57 -6.89
C GLY A 157 -0.88 2.97 -6.78
N SER A 158 -0.65 3.58 -5.62
CA SER A 158 -0.95 4.99 -5.33
C SER A 158 0.34 5.79 -5.32
N THR A 159 0.39 6.86 -6.11
CA THR A 159 1.63 7.65 -6.29
C THR A 159 1.86 8.71 -5.21
N HIS A 160 0.86 8.98 -4.38
CA HIS A 160 0.88 10.04 -3.35
C HIS A 160 1.19 9.56 -1.93
N LYS A 161 1.58 8.28 -1.77
CA LYS A 161 2.01 7.70 -0.49
C LYS A 161 3.54 7.65 -0.46
N THR A 162 4.12 6.47 -0.31
CA THR A 162 5.58 6.29 -0.24
C THR A 162 6.34 6.73 -1.49
N PHE A 163 5.68 6.83 -2.64
CA PHE A 163 6.28 7.34 -3.88
C PHE A 163 6.39 8.87 -3.92
N TYR A 164 5.86 9.58 -2.91
CA TYR A 164 5.87 11.04 -2.72
C TYR A 164 5.47 11.88 -3.94
N GLY A 165 4.75 11.30 -4.89
CA GLY A 165 4.23 12.00 -6.05
C GLY A 165 2.88 12.69 -5.81
N SER A 166 2.39 13.37 -6.82
CA SER A 166 1.02 13.87 -6.83
C SER A 166 0.01 12.72 -6.76
N GLN A 167 -1.22 13.01 -6.32
CA GLN A 167 -2.27 11.99 -6.24
C GLN A 167 -2.64 11.47 -7.62
N ARG A 168 -2.22 10.24 -7.91
CA ARG A 168 -2.57 9.46 -9.09
C ARG A 168 -2.48 7.97 -8.77
N GLY A 169 -2.91 7.14 -9.72
CA GLY A 169 -2.69 5.70 -9.72
C GLY A 169 -1.76 5.29 -10.85
N VAL A 170 -1.10 4.17 -10.66
CA VAL A 170 -0.36 3.47 -11.70
C VAL A 170 -0.95 2.10 -11.92
N ILE A 171 -0.87 1.62 -13.16
CA ILE A 171 -1.15 0.25 -13.57
C ILE A 171 -0.01 -0.18 -14.46
N GLY A 172 0.54 -1.35 -14.20
CA GLY A 172 1.52 -2.03 -15.05
C GLY A 172 1.13 -3.48 -15.26
N ALA A 173 1.56 -4.09 -16.37
CA ALA A 173 1.36 -5.50 -16.64
C ALA A 173 2.61 -6.09 -17.31
N ALA A 174 2.87 -7.37 -17.04
CA ALA A 174 3.99 -8.15 -17.58
C ALA A 174 3.58 -8.95 -18.83
N TYR A 175 2.60 -8.47 -19.61
CA TYR A 175 2.12 -9.18 -20.80
C TYR A 175 2.87 -8.76 -22.05
N GLU A 176 3.34 -9.74 -22.82
CA GLU A 176 4.00 -9.51 -24.10
C GLU A 176 2.97 -9.31 -25.24
N GLU A 177 3.27 -8.41 -26.15
CA GLU A 177 2.43 -8.20 -27.32
C GLU A 177 2.38 -9.46 -28.18
N GLY A 178 1.16 -9.89 -28.53
CA GLY A 178 0.91 -11.12 -29.27
C GLY A 178 0.59 -12.34 -28.39
N ALA A 179 0.85 -12.30 -27.10
CA ALA A 179 0.37 -13.33 -26.17
C ALA A 179 -1.15 -13.23 -25.94
N PRO A 180 -1.85 -14.35 -25.67
CA PRO A 180 -3.29 -14.34 -25.41
C PRO A 180 -3.70 -13.42 -24.26
N GLU A 181 -2.85 -13.31 -23.24
CA GLU A 181 -3.04 -12.49 -22.03
C GLU A 181 -2.95 -10.99 -22.35
N PHE A 182 -2.31 -10.61 -23.46
CA PHE A 182 -2.23 -9.22 -23.91
C PHE A 182 -3.61 -8.62 -24.23
N GLU A 183 -4.61 -9.46 -24.53
CA GLU A 183 -6.00 -9.00 -24.68
C GLU A 183 -6.58 -8.43 -23.35
N LEU A 184 -6.11 -8.92 -22.20
CA LEU A 184 -6.45 -8.31 -20.91
C LEU A 184 -5.84 -6.92 -20.79
N TRP A 185 -4.58 -6.72 -21.22
CA TRP A 185 -3.96 -5.38 -21.24
C TRP A 185 -4.77 -4.40 -22.10
N LYS A 186 -5.18 -4.80 -23.30
CA LYS A 186 -6.04 -3.98 -24.15
C LYS A 186 -7.38 -3.64 -23.49
N ALA A 187 -7.95 -4.56 -22.72
CA ALA A 187 -9.16 -4.29 -21.95
C ALA A 187 -8.88 -3.28 -20.84
N ILE A 188 -7.74 -3.40 -20.13
CA ILE A 188 -7.30 -2.46 -19.10
C ILE A 188 -7.14 -1.05 -19.69
N GLU A 189 -6.48 -0.90 -20.84
CA GLU A 189 -6.33 0.40 -21.50
C GLU A 189 -7.67 1.04 -21.83
N ARG A 190 -8.63 0.29 -22.39
CA ARG A 190 -9.99 0.77 -22.68
C ARG A 190 -10.77 1.14 -21.41
N ARG A 191 -10.60 0.36 -20.34
CA ARG A 191 -11.23 0.65 -19.06
C ARG A 191 -10.58 1.80 -18.31
N ALA A 192 -9.29 2.03 -18.51
CA ALA A 192 -8.62 3.22 -18.00
C ALA A 192 -9.08 4.48 -18.74
N PHE A 193 -9.13 4.43 -20.09
CA PHE A 193 -9.55 5.54 -20.92
C PHE A 193 -10.25 5.03 -22.21
N PRO A 194 -11.49 5.48 -22.48
CA PRO A 194 -12.29 6.49 -21.76
C PRO A 194 -13.16 5.91 -20.62
N GLY A 195 -12.87 4.72 -20.12
CA GLY A 195 -13.73 4.04 -19.14
C GLY A 195 -13.75 4.71 -17.76
N ALA A 196 -12.60 4.77 -17.08
CA ALA A 196 -12.49 5.35 -15.73
C ALA A 196 -12.28 6.85 -15.75
N VAL A 197 -11.59 7.39 -16.76
CA VAL A 197 -11.35 8.82 -16.95
C VAL A 197 -11.58 9.21 -18.41
N SER A 198 -12.06 10.43 -18.62
CA SER A 198 -12.35 10.98 -19.96
C SER A 198 -11.23 11.87 -20.51
N ASN A 199 -10.30 12.30 -19.67
CA ASN A 199 -9.22 13.20 -20.07
C ASN A 199 -8.01 13.10 -19.14
N HIS A 200 -6.94 13.83 -19.46
CA HIS A 200 -5.74 13.93 -18.66
C HIS A 200 -5.86 15.00 -17.57
N HIS A 201 -5.22 14.74 -16.42
CA HIS A 201 -4.94 15.72 -15.38
C HIS A 201 -3.46 16.12 -15.50
N LEU A 202 -3.14 17.05 -16.41
CA LEU A 202 -1.77 17.34 -16.81
C LEU A 202 -0.90 17.88 -15.67
N GLY A 203 -1.44 18.76 -14.81
CA GLY A 203 -0.70 19.30 -13.67
C GLY A 203 -0.20 18.20 -12.73
N THR A 204 -1.08 17.26 -12.33
CA THR A 204 -0.68 16.13 -11.48
C THR A 204 0.21 15.13 -12.22
N LEU A 205 0.12 15.04 -13.56
CA LEU A 205 1.02 14.19 -14.35
C LEU A 205 2.45 14.73 -14.35
N LEU A 206 2.61 16.06 -14.44
CA LEU A 206 3.94 16.69 -14.33
C LEU A 206 4.55 16.51 -12.95
N GLY A 207 3.75 16.66 -11.88
CA GLY A 207 4.19 16.37 -10.51
C GLY A 207 4.61 14.90 -10.34
N LEU A 208 3.86 13.96 -10.94
CA LEU A 208 4.26 12.54 -10.95
C LEU A 208 5.55 12.31 -11.74
N LEU A 209 5.73 12.97 -12.87
CA LEU A 209 6.97 12.85 -13.65
C LEU A 209 8.18 13.31 -12.83
N MET A 210 8.06 14.44 -12.12
CA MET A 210 9.12 14.93 -11.25
C MET A 210 9.43 13.91 -10.14
N ALA A 211 8.42 13.42 -9.43
CA ALA A 211 8.61 12.40 -8.39
C ALA A 211 9.23 11.11 -8.93
N ALA A 212 8.88 10.70 -10.15
CA ALA A 212 9.47 9.51 -10.77
C ALA A 212 10.96 9.71 -11.13
N LEU A 213 11.33 10.90 -11.60
CA LEU A 213 12.72 11.26 -11.87
C LEU A 213 13.54 11.31 -10.57
N GLU A 214 13.01 11.93 -9.52
CA GLU A 214 13.65 11.99 -8.20
C GLU A 214 13.77 10.58 -7.59
N MET A 215 12.70 9.78 -7.61
CA MET A 215 12.76 8.40 -7.11
C MET A 215 13.81 7.59 -7.85
N ASN A 216 13.88 7.71 -9.17
CA ASN A 216 14.90 7.01 -9.95
C ASN A 216 16.34 7.49 -9.63
N ALA A 217 16.52 8.76 -9.36
CA ALA A 217 17.82 9.32 -9.01
C ALA A 217 18.28 8.95 -7.59
N PHE A 218 17.37 8.88 -6.64
CA PHE A 218 17.69 8.76 -5.21
C PHE A 218 17.31 7.40 -4.59
N LYS A 219 16.64 6.49 -5.29
CA LYS A 219 16.16 5.21 -4.74
C LYS A 219 17.25 4.41 -4.01
N GLU A 220 18.47 4.41 -4.53
CA GLU A 220 19.57 3.62 -3.99
C GLU A 220 20.04 4.09 -2.59
N THR A 221 19.70 5.31 -2.22
CA THR A 221 20.00 5.87 -0.90
C THR A 221 18.74 6.08 -0.07
N TYR A 222 17.64 6.51 -0.69
CA TYR A 222 16.37 6.78 0.00
C TYR A 222 15.70 5.51 0.52
N GLN A 223 15.53 4.50 -0.33
CA GLN A 223 14.78 3.28 0.05
C GLN A 223 15.43 2.53 1.23
N PRO A 224 16.76 2.26 1.23
CA PRO A 224 17.41 1.65 2.39
C PRO A 224 17.30 2.50 3.65
N GLN A 225 17.43 3.85 3.53
CA GLN A 225 17.31 4.74 4.68
C GLN A 225 15.89 4.69 5.29
N VAL A 226 14.85 4.62 4.46
CA VAL A 226 13.45 4.48 4.95
C VAL A 226 13.30 3.19 5.77
N VAL A 227 13.81 2.07 5.27
CA VAL A 227 13.70 0.78 5.99
C VAL A 227 14.56 0.79 7.26
N ALA A 228 15.77 1.35 7.23
CA ALA A 228 16.63 1.47 8.40
C ALA A 228 15.97 2.33 9.49
N ASN A 229 15.41 3.47 9.12
CA ASN A 229 14.68 4.36 10.02
C ASN A 229 13.45 3.66 10.66
N ALA A 230 12.68 2.91 9.87
CA ALA A 230 11.52 2.18 10.37
C ALA A 230 11.92 1.13 11.41
N LYS A 231 12.99 0.38 11.15
CA LYS A 231 13.53 -0.61 12.10
C LYS A 231 14.05 0.04 13.37
N ALA A 232 14.80 1.14 13.26
CA ALA A 232 15.32 1.87 14.40
C ALA A 232 14.19 2.43 15.26
N PHE A 233 13.17 3.03 14.63
CA PHE A 233 12.00 3.56 15.32
C PHE A 233 11.21 2.46 16.03
N ALA A 234 10.90 1.36 15.33
CA ALA A 234 10.18 0.23 15.89
C ALA A 234 10.90 -0.36 17.11
N LYS A 235 12.22 -0.56 16.99
CA LYS A 235 13.03 -1.06 18.10
C LYS A 235 13.06 -0.07 19.27
N ALA A 236 13.26 1.22 19.02
CA ALA A 236 13.29 2.22 20.07
C ALA A 236 11.96 2.31 20.82
N LEU A 237 10.82 2.26 20.11
CA LEU A 237 9.50 2.21 20.74
C LEU A 237 9.30 0.96 21.62
N ALA A 238 9.82 -0.20 21.20
CA ALA A 238 9.80 -1.41 22.00
C ALA A 238 10.71 -1.30 23.24
N ASP A 239 11.89 -0.70 23.09
CA ASP A 239 12.82 -0.46 24.20
C ASP A 239 12.22 0.55 25.23
N GLU A 240 11.36 1.48 24.79
CA GLU A 240 10.55 2.39 25.62
C GLU A 240 9.35 1.69 26.28
N GLY A 241 9.10 0.42 25.98
CA GLY A 241 8.06 -0.40 26.60
C GLY A 241 6.71 -0.41 25.88
N LEU A 242 6.61 0.15 24.67
CA LEU A 242 5.41 0.06 23.85
C LEU A 242 5.32 -1.33 23.17
N GLU A 243 4.10 -1.83 23.01
CA GLU A 243 3.84 -3.08 22.28
C GLU A 243 3.92 -2.81 20.77
N VAL A 244 5.07 -3.13 20.16
CA VAL A 244 5.29 -2.99 18.71
C VAL A 244 4.90 -4.28 17.99
N GLN A 245 4.15 -4.15 16.92
CA GLN A 245 3.70 -5.26 16.09
C GLN A 245 4.74 -5.63 15.03
N GLY A 246 4.76 -6.90 14.61
CA GLY A 246 5.66 -7.45 13.60
C GLY A 246 6.64 -8.47 14.18
N ASP A 247 7.74 -8.71 13.47
CA ASP A 247 8.71 -9.74 13.80
C ASP A 247 10.00 -9.10 14.37
N PRO A 248 10.28 -9.28 15.68
CA PRO A 248 11.48 -8.71 16.31
C PRO A 248 12.79 -9.19 15.67
N GLU A 249 12.82 -10.42 15.12
CA GLU A 249 14.05 -10.99 14.53
C GLU A 249 14.52 -10.21 13.29
N VAL A 250 13.57 -9.57 12.58
CA VAL A 250 13.89 -8.71 11.42
C VAL A 250 13.78 -7.21 11.73
N GLY A 251 13.66 -6.84 13.01
CA GLY A 251 13.50 -5.46 13.48
C GLY A 251 12.06 -4.96 13.33
N TYR A 252 11.08 -5.83 13.55
CA TYR A 252 9.63 -5.62 13.48
C TYR A 252 9.06 -5.38 12.09
N THR A 253 9.78 -4.71 11.22
CA THR A 253 9.31 -4.34 9.87
C THR A 253 10.43 -4.44 8.83
N GLU A 254 10.04 -4.70 7.60
CA GLU A 254 10.91 -4.67 6.41
C GLU A 254 10.44 -3.58 5.43
N THR A 255 9.53 -2.70 5.88
CA THR A 255 8.97 -1.60 5.09
C THR A 255 9.17 -0.26 5.80
N HIS A 256 8.40 0.75 5.41
CA HIS A 256 8.36 2.08 6.02
C HIS A 256 7.43 2.17 7.23
N GLN A 257 6.63 1.12 7.49
CA GLN A 257 5.56 1.17 8.49
C GLN A 257 6.03 0.64 9.85
N VAL A 258 5.56 1.30 10.89
CA VAL A 258 5.64 0.86 12.28
C VAL A 258 4.24 0.86 12.86
N VAL A 259 3.88 -0.21 13.56
CA VAL A 259 2.56 -0.37 14.19
C VAL A 259 2.74 -0.63 15.67
N VAL A 260 2.07 0.16 16.51
CA VAL A 260 2.07 0.00 17.97
C VAL A 260 0.65 -0.21 18.48
N VAL A 261 0.50 -0.98 19.54
CA VAL A 261 -0.77 -1.19 20.24
C VAL A 261 -0.90 -0.17 21.36
N VAL A 262 -2.05 0.51 21.43
CA VAL A 262 -2.33 1.54 22.46
C VAL A 262 -3.53 1.20 23.35
N GLY A 263 -3.96 -0.03 23.30
CA GLY A 263 -5.10 -0.54 24.08
C GLY A 263 -6.35 -0.75 23.24
N TYR A 264 -7.20 -1.64 23.72
CA TYR A 264 -8.41 -2.05 23.00
C TYR A 264 -9.30 -0.86 22.67
N ALA A 265 -9.57 -0.63 21.40
CA ALA A 265 -10.37 0.46 20.83
C ALA A 265 -9.90 1.90 21.22
N GLN A 266 -8.66 2.07 21.71
CA GLN A 266 -8.12 3.37 22.09
C GLN A 266 -7.44 4.12 20.95
N GLY A 267 -7.17 3.48 19.83
CA GLY A 267 -6.40 4.07 18.74
C GLY A 267 -6.89 5.45 18.28
N CYS A 268 -8.21 5.64 18.17
CA CYS A 268 -8.78 6.93 17.76
C CYS A 268 -8.52 8.03 18.82
N ALA A 269 -8.75 7.74 20.10
CA ALA A 269 -8.57 8.71 21.19
C ALA A 269 -7.10 9.13 21.32
N VAL A 270 -6.19 8.12 21.34
CA VAL A 270 -4.75 8.38 21.41
C VAL A 270 -4.24 9.15 20.19
N ALA A 271 -4.73 8.84 18.99
CA ALA A 271 -4.34 9.59 17.79
C ALA A 271 -4.76 11.07 17.86
N GLN A 272 -5.94 11.37 18.45
CA GLN A 272 -6.40 12.75 18.67
C GLN A 272 -5.54 13.49 19.71
N GLU A 273 -5.17 12.82 20.80
CA GLU A 273 -4.28 13.39 21.82
C GLU A 273 -2.87 13.68 21.25
N LEU A 274 -2.36 12.79 20.40
CA LEU A 274 -1.09 12.98 19.69
C LEU A 274 -1.15 14.18 18.72
N GLU A 275 -2.29 14.35 18.03
CA GLU A 275 -2.51 15.49 17.11
C GLU A 275 -2.44 16.83 17.84
N GLU A 276 -2.93 16.92 19.10
CA GLU A 276 -2.79 18.12 19.95
C GLU A 276 -1.33 18.49 20.23
N SER A 277 -0.42 17.51 20.16
CA SER A 277 1.02 17.69 20.27
C SER A 277 1.73 17.78 18.91
N ASN A 278 1.00 17.99 17.81
CA ASN A 278 1.51 18.01 16.42
C ASN A 278 2.17 16.69 15.96
N ILE A 279 1.78 15.57 16.54
CA ILE A 279 2.18 14.22 16.10
C ILE A 279 1.01 13.60 15.32
N ILE A 280 1.11 13.60 13.99
CA ILE A 280 0.04 13.11 13.12
C ILE A 280 0.26 11.65 12.81
N VAL A 281 -0.64 10.79 13.25
CA VAL A 281 -0.61 9.35 13.04
C VAL A 281 -1.94 8.83 12.51
N ASN A 282 -1.95 7.62 11.99
CA ASN A 282 -3.18 6.94 11.59
C ASN A 282 -3.53 5.84 12.61
N PHE A 283 -4.75 5.87 13.13
CA PHE A 283 -5.27 4.77 13.94
C PHE A 283 -5.89 3.69 13.06
N GLN A 284 -5.76 2.43 13.45
CA GLN A 284 -6.23 1.29 12.68
C GLN A 284 -6.48 0.07 13.57
N ALA A 285 -7.44 -0.76 13.17
CA ALA A 285 -7.61 -2.07 13.76
C ALA A 285 -6.39 -2.95 13.45
N ILE A 286 -5.90 -3.66 14.46
CA ILE A 286 -4.82 -4.64 14.35
C ILE A 286 -5.38 -6.07 14.20
N PRO A 287 -4.57 -7.06 13.79
CA PRO A 287 -5.04 -8.43 13.58
C PRO A 287 -5.70 -9.12 14.76
N SER A 288 -5.43 -8.69 16.00
CA SER A 288 -6.07 -9.20 17.21
C SER A 288 -7.41 -8.55 17.55
N ASP A 289 -7.78 -7.44 16.88
CA ASP A 289 -9.06 -6.77 17.11
C ASP A 289 -10.23 -7.61 16.59
N GLU A 290 -11.35 -7.57 17.30
CA GLU A 290 -12.56 -8.32 16.96
C GLU A 290 -13.22 -7.81 15.69
N SER A 291 -13.06 -6.53 15.38
CA SER A 291 -13.65 -5.90 14.18
C SER A 291 -12.76 -4.81 13.61
N PHE A 292 -12.99 -4.52 12.34
CA PHE A 292 -12.30 -3.41 11.65
C PHE A 292 -12.55 -2.03 12.29
N THR A 293 -13.61 -1.89 13.06
CA THR A 293 -13.98 -0.63 13.73
C THR A 293 -13.40 -0.50 15.14
N SER A 294 -12.85 -1.58 15.71
CA SER A 294 -12.21 -1.57 17.04
C SER A 294 -10.72 -1.30 16.86
N SER A 295 -10.36 -0.02 16.71
CA SER A 295 -8.97 0.35 16.42
C SER A 295 -8.13 0.35 17.69
N SER A 296 -7.29 -0.66 17.88
CA SER A 296 -6.36 -0.76 19.02
C SER A 296 -4.93 -0.35 18.67
N GLY A 297 -4.64 -0.07 17.39
CA GLY A 297 -3.30 0.25 16.92
C GLY A 297 -3.15 1.64 16.34
N LEU A 298 -1.93 2.14 16.41
CA LEU A 298 -1.45 3.27 15.61
C LEU A 298 -0.52 2.75 14.53
N ARG A 299 -0.80 3.15 13.28
CA ARG A 299 0.07 2.87 12.14
C ARG A 299 0.79 4.14 11.73
N MET A 300 2.10 4.11 11.78
CA MET A 300 2.99 5.21 11.45
C MET A 300 3.82 4.87 10.21
N GLY A 301 4.31 5.89 9.53
CA GLY A 301 5.23 5.74 8.41
C GLY A 301 6.36 6.74 8.50
N VAL A 302 7.58 6.27 8.30
CA VAL A 302 8.80 7.09 8.45
C VAL A 302 9.24 7.75 7.13
N ALA A 303 8.58 7.45 6.02
CA ALA A 303 9.01 7.86 4.68
C ALA A 303 9.11 9.39 4.52
N GLU A 304 8.13 10.14 5.04
CA GLU A 304 8.12 11.60 4.96
C GLU A 304 9.27 12.21 5.75
N MET A 305 9.42 11.82 7.02
CA MET A 305 10.48 12.38 7.87
C MET A 305 11.89 11.96 7.42
N THR A 306 12.02 10.80 6.78
CA THR A 306 13.26 10.44 6.06
C THR A 306 13.57 11.45 4.96
N ARG A 307 12.56 11.90 4.19
CA ARG A 307 12.75 12.98 3.19
C ARG A 307 13.11 14.33 3.80
N PHE A 308 12.75 14.57 5.05
CA PHE A 308 13.20 15.75 5.80
C PHE A 308 14.53 15.54 6.54
N GLY A 309 15.23 14.43 6.28
CA GLY A 309 16.60 14.20 6.72
C GLY A 309 16.75 13.43 8.01
N MET A 310 15.67 12.97 8.66
CA MET A 310 15.77 12.11 9.83
C MET A 310 16.46 10.79 9.50
N LYS A 311 17.31 10.36 10.42
CA LYS A 311 18.04 9.10 10.41
C LYS A 311 17.72 8.28 11.65
N GLU A 312 18.36 7.13 11.79
CA GLU A 312 18.10 6.16 12.84
C GLU A 312 18.15 6.77 14.24
N ASP A 313 19.22 7.53 14.56
CA ASP A 313 19.40 8.16 15.89
C ASP A 313 18.30 9.20 16.18
N ASP A 314 17.85 9.92 15.17
CA ASP A 314 16.77 10.91 15.31
C ASP A 314 15.43 10.21 15.63
N PHE A 315 15.18 9.04 15.03
CA PHE A 315 14.01 8.24 15.35
C PHE A 315 14.08 7.59 16.73
N VAL A 316 15.29 7.27 17.22
CA VAL A 316 15.49 6.83 18.61
C VAL A 316 15.16 7.96 19.59
N GLU A 317 15.63 9.18 19.36
CA GLU A 317 15.29 10.36 20.16
C GLU A 317 13.77 10.64 20.12
N PHE A 318 13.18 10.59 18.94
CA PHE A 318 11.74 10.81 18.77
C PHE A 318 10.88 9.74 19.46
N ALA A 319 11.35 8.51 19.58
CA ALA A 319 10.62 7.43 20.26
C ALA A 319 10.34 7.75 21.74
N ALA A 320 11.28 8.38 22.43
CA ALA A 320 11.09 8.81 23.82
C ALA A 320 10.00 9.91 23.90
N ILE A 321 10.04 10.92 23.02
CA ILE A 321 9.00 11.97 22.94
C ILE A 321 7.63 11.36 22.65
N PHE A 322 7.57 10.44 21.68
CA PHE A 322 6.36 9.75 21.29
C PHE A 322 5.77 8.91 22.45
N ASN A 323 6.62 8.20 23.18
CA ASN A 323 6.20 7.38 24.32
C ASN A 323 5.54 8.23 25.41
N GLU A 324 6.12 9.38 25.75
CA GLU A 324 5.52 10.32 26.71
C GLU A 324 4.16 10.85 26.25
N ALA A 325 4.04 11.15 24.94
CA ALA A 325 2.79 11.61 24.36
C ALA A 325 1.69 10.53 24.39
N VAL A 326 2.02 9.26 24.07
CA VAL A 326 1.08 8.13 24.16
C VAL A 326 0.57 7.93 25.59
N HIS A 327 1.37 8.29 26.61
CA HIS A 327 0.99 8.24 28.02
C HIS A 327 0.28 9.51 28.52
N GLY A 328 -0.17 10.40 27.62
CA GLY A 328 -1.02 11.56 27.91
C GLY A 328 -0.26 12.83 28.30
N ARG A 329 1.08 12.86 28.13
CA ARG A 329 1.83 14.11 28.30
C ARG A 329 1.71 14.97 27.04
N ASN A 330 1.38 16.25 27.22
CA ASN A 330 1.48 17.20 26.11
C ASN A 330 2.96 17.50 25.83
N VAL A 331 3.43 17.16 24.65
CA VAL A 331 4.84 17.30 24.20
C VAL A 331 4.97 18.28 23.03
N GLY A 332 3.97 19.14 22.80
CA GLY A 332 3.93 20.03 21.64
C GLY A 332 5.17 20.92 21.49
N ASP A 333 5.70 21.46 22.61
CA ASP A 333 6.90 22.30 22.62
C ASP A 333 8.17 21.46 22.28
N GLU A 334 8.25 20.20 22.75
CA GLU A 334 9.34 19.29 22.45
C GLU A 334 9.33 18.90 20.97
N VAL A 335 8.16 18.56 20.45
CA VAL A 335 7.97 18.24 19.01
C VAL A 335 8.33 19.44 18.15
N ALA A 336 7.93 20.65 18.51
CA ALA A 336 8.27 21.86 17.78
C ALA A 336 9.79 22.07 17.71
N ARG A 337 10.49 22.00 18.87
CA ARG A 337 11.96 22.12 18.92
C ARG A 337 12.65 21.00 18.13
N PHE A 338 12.21 19.77 18.30
CA PHE A 338 12.77 18.64 17.55
C PHE A 338 12.62 18.83 16.03
N ARG A 339 11.45 19.28 15.60
CA ARG A 339 11.13 19.50 14.18
C ARG A 339 11.93 20.65 13.54
N GLU A 340 12.45 21.61 14.31
CA GLU A 340 13.31 22.69 13.81
C GLU A 340 14.56 22.16 13.10
N GLY A 341 15.08 20.99 13.52
CA GLY A 341 16.24 20.33 12.89
C GLY A 341 15.95 19.75 11.50
N PHE A 342 14.67 19.61 11.11
CA PHE A 342 14.26 18.85 9.92
C PHE A 342 13.36 19.67 8.99
N GLN A 343 13.83 20.85 8.57
CA GLN A 343 13.07 21.77 7.71
C GLN A 343 13.43 21.64 6.23
N THR A 344 14.59 21.05 5.91
CA THR A 344 15.09 20.93 4.53
C THR A 344 14.70 19.59 3.94
N MET A 345 14.14 19.61 2.73
CA MET A 345 13.81 18.40 1.99
C MET A 345 15.07 17.82 1.35
N HIS A 346 15.27 16.51 1.52
CA HIS A 346 16.32 15.71 0.91
C HIS A 346 15.74 14.77 -0.14
N PHE A 347 16.62 14.08 -0.87
CA PHE A 347 16.22 13.13 -1.93
C PHE A 347 15.31 13.77 -2.99
N CYS A 348 15.55 15.03 -3.30
CA CYS A 348 14.91 15.81 -4.34
C CYS A 348 15.97 16.56 -5.15
N PHE A 349 15.61 16.98 -6.35
CA PHE A 349 16.49 17.88 -7.10
C PHE A 349 16.52 19.26 -6.43
N ASP A 350 17.72 19.87 -6.43
CA ASP A 350 17.87 21.22 -5.96
C ASP A 350 17.00 22.16 -6.82
N ALA A 351 16.07 22.80 -6.15
CA ALA A 351 15.23 23.81 -6.79
C ALA A 351 15.46 25.14 -6.08
N ASP A 352 15.75 26.19 -6.85
CA ASP A 352 15.70 27.54 -6.34
C ASP A 352 14.22 27.96 -6.19
N TYR A 353 13.58 27.43 -5.15
CA TYR A 353 12.17 27.71 -4.84
C TYR A 353 11.83 29.21 -4.81
N PRO A 354 12.67 30.11 -4.24
CA PRO A 354 12.43 31.55 -4.28
C PRO A 354 12.35 32.10 -5.70
N GLU A 355 13.20 31.67 -6.62
CA GLU A 355 13.18 32.12 -8.01
C GLU A 355 11.92 31.64 -8.74
N TYR A 356 11.51 30.37 -8.54
CA TYR A 356 10.28 29.84 -9.10
C TYR A 356 9.03 30.52 -8.54
N LEU A 357 8.95 30.74 -7.23
CA LEU A 357 7.84 31.46 -6.60
C LEU A 357 7.76 32.91 -7.10
N ASN A 358 8.90 33.59 -7.26
CA ASN A 358 8.94 34.93 -7.82
C ASN A 358 8.49 34.96 -9.28
N SER A 359 8.87 33.98 -10.09
CA SER A 359 8.41 33.87 -11.47
C SER A 359 6.90 33.58 -11.57
N LEU A 360 6.36 32.77 -10.64
CA LEU A 360 4.92 32.48 -10.56
C LEU A 360 4.10 33.67 -10.05
N SER A 361 4.65 34.50 -9.14
CA SER A 361 3.97 35.69 -8.64
C SER A 361 3.76 36.79 -9.71
N GLY A 362 4.57 36.75 -10.78
CA GLY A 362 4.38 37.58 -11.98
C GLY A 362 3.29 37.10 -12.92
N LEU A 363 2.79 35.88 -12.73
CA LEU A 363 1.65 35.35 -13.47
C LEU A 363 0.38 35.69 -12.69
N ASN A 364 -0.40 36.67 -13.17
CA ASN A 364 -1.74 36.93 -12.65
C ASN A 364 -2.61 35.69 -12.93
N LEU A 365 -2.56 34.71 -12.03
CA LEU A 365 -3.33 33.46 -12.11
C LEU A 365 -4.71 33.54 -11.44
N VAL A 366 -5.19 34.72 -11.09
CA VAL A 366 -6.55 35.00 -10.57
C VAL A 366 -7.22 36.05 -11.40
#